data_3420a68636685068fe99bc75b4cc004e
#
_entry.id   3420a68636685068fe99bc75b4cc004e
#
_cell.length_a   1.000
_cell.length_b   1.000
_cell.length_c   1.000
_cell.angle_alpha   90.00
_cell.angle_beta   90.00
_cell.angle_gamma   90.00
#
_symmetry.space_group_name_H-M   'P 1'
#
loop_
_entity.id
_entity.type
_entity.pdbx_description
1 polymer ?
#
loop_
_entity_poly.entity_id
_entity_poly.type
_entity_poly.pdbx_seq_one_letter_code
_entity_poly.pdbx_strand_id
1 'polypeptide(L)'
;FYLNTKVVEVNAHGVVIEKEGKVSTIEAEKILLSVGRKANLSRVGLDKLNIELHRNGVKVDEHLLTSHPRVYACGDITGYSLLAHTAIREAEVAINHILGVEDRMNYDCVPGVVYTNPEVAGVGKTEEELIKSGLSYRVSKLPMAYSGRFVAENEQGNGLCKLIQDEEGKIIGCH
;
A
#
# COMPACT_ATOMS: atom_id res chain seq x y z
N PHE A 1 -8.67 1.41 21.45
CA PHE A 1 -7.65 0.78 20.59
C PHE A 1 -6.61 0.08 21.46
N TYR A 2 -6.28 -1.16 21.10
CA TYR A 2 -5.22 -1.95 21.73
C TYR A 2 -4.02 -2.02 20.81
N LEU A 3 -3.16 -1.00 20.83
CA LEU A 3 -1.94 -0.94 20.01
C LEU A 3 -0.85 -1.84 20.58
N ASN A 4 0.04 -2.35 19.71
CA ASN A 4 1.13 -3.27 20.05
C ASN A 4 0.62 -4.53 20.78
N THR A 5 -0.52 -5.05 20.32
CA THR A 5 -1.23 -6.17 20.95
C THR A 5 -1.38 -7.31 19.94
N LYS A 6 -1.01 -8.50 20.35
CA LYS A 6 -1.14 -9.72 19.55
C LYS A 6 -2.47 -10.40 19.83
N VAL A 7 -3.19 -10.80 18.80
CA VAL A 7 -4.31 -11.74 18.94
C VAL A 7 -3.74 -13.15 19.03
N VAL A 8 -4.06 -13.84 20.12
CA VAL A 8 -3.58 -15.20 20.42
C VAL A 8 -4.61 -16.23 19.96
N GLU A 9 -5.88 -15.96 20.26
CA GLU A 9 -6.97 -16.91 20.02
C GLU A 9 -8.29 -16.16 19.82
N VAL A 10 -9.19 -16.79 19.08
CA VAL A 10 -10.61 -16.41 19.01
C VAL A 10 -11.43 -17.60 19.48
N ASN A 11 -12.26 -17.41 20.48
CA ASN A 11 -13.09 -18.47 21.06
C ASN A 11 -14.54 -17.99 21.28
N ALA A 12 -15.36 -18.82 21.90
CA ALA A 12 -16.79 -18.54 22.12
C ALA A 12 -17.06 -17.33 23.05
N HIS A 13 -16.07 -16.89 23.82
CA HIS A 13 -16.19 -15.78 24.74
C HIS A 13 -15.65 -14.45 24.17
N GLY A 14 -14.95 -14.51 23.03
CA GLY A 14 -14.39 -13.31 22.42
C GLY A 14 -12.98 -13.51 21.86
N VAL A 15 -12.14 -12.48 22.00
CA VAL A 15 -10.78 -12.44 21.47
C VAL A 15 -9.77 -12.45 22.60
N VAL A 16 -8.91 -13.45 22.63
CA VAL A 16 -7.77 -13.51 23.56
C VAL A 16 -6.61 -12.72 22.98
N ILE A 17 -6.13 -11.76 23.73
CA ILE A 17 -5.03 -10.87 23.32
C ILE A 17 -3.86 -11.00 24.29
N GLU A 18 -2.66 -10.75 23.78
CA GLU A 18 -1.42 -10.66 24.55
C GLU A 18 -0.75 -9.30 24.33
N LYS A 19 -0.48 -8.60 25.41
CA LYS A 19 0.28 -7.36 25.43
C LYS A 19 1.33 -7.41 26.53
N GLU A 20 2.59 -7.19 26.18
CA GLU A 20 3.72 -7.18 27.14
C GLU A 20 3.77 -8.43 28.03
N GLY A 21 3.47 -9.60 27.43
CA GLY A 21 3.44 -10.89 28.14
C GLY A 21 2.20 -11.12 29.01
N LYS A 22 1.27 -10.18 29.06
CA LYS A 22 0.00 -10.34 29.79
C LYS A 22 -1.10 -10.77 28.83
N VAL A 23 -1.77 -11.85 29.18
CA VAL A 23 -2.91 -12.38 28.41
C VAL A 23 -4.22 -11.90 29.04
N SER A 24 -5.15 -11.47 28.19
CA SER A 24 -6.51 -11.07 28.62
C SER A 24 -7.52 -11.39 27.52
N THR A 25 -8.80 -11.45 27.88
CA THR A 25 -9.88 -11.69 26.92
C THR A 25 -10.72 -10.44 26.77
N ILE A 26 -11.01 -10.08 25.51
CA ILE A 26 -11.98 -9.04 25.17
C ILE A 26 -13.27 -9.76 24.79
N GLU A 27 -14.30 -9.59 25.58
CA GLU A 27 -15.61 -10.16 25.30
C GLU A 27 -16.26 -9.45 24.10
N ALA A 28 -16.82 -10.22 23.19
CA ALA A 28 -17.49 -9.70 21.99
C ALA A 28 -18.52 -10.69 21.47
N GLU A 29 -19.70 -10.20 21.12
CA GLU A 29 -20.75 -10.99 20.47
C GLU A 29 -20.41 -11.29 18.98
N LYS A 30 -19.67 -10.39 18.34
CA LYS A 30 -19.27 -10.52 16.93
C LYS A 30 -17.83 -10.02 16.77
N ILE A 31 -17.10 -10.69 15.89
CA ILE A 31 -15.69 -10.39 15.63
C ILE A 31 -15.54 -10.15 14.13
N LEU A 32 -15.02 -8.97 13.79
CA LEU A 32 -14.63 -8.62 12.43
C LEU A 32 -13.14 -8.93 12.22
N LEU A 33 -12.84 -9.82 11.28
CA LEU A 33 -11.48 -10.13 10.88
C LEU A 33 -11.04 -9.24 9.71
N SER A 34 -10.08 -8.35 9.96
CA SER A 34 -9.53 -7.42 8.97
C SER A 34 -8.01 -7.33 9.13
N VAL A 35 -7.31 -8.44 8.92
CA VAL A 35 -5.86 -8.62 9.18
C VAL A 35 -4.99 -8.56 7.92
N GLY A 36 -5.53 -8.03 6.82
CA GLY A 36 -4.85 -7.91 5.53
C GLY A 36 -5.00 -9.15 4.63
N ARG A 37 -4.23 -9.16 3.56
CA ARG A 37 -4.26 -10.18 2.50
C ARG A 37 -2.86 -10.73 2.24
N LYS A 38 -2.81 -11.93 1.72
CA LYS A 38 -1.58 -12.59 1.23
C LYS A 38 -1.77 -12.97 -0.23
N ALA A 39 -0.69 -12.94 -1.01
CA ALA A 39 -0.67 -13.53 -2.33
C ALA A 39 -1.01 -15.03 -2.23
N ASN A 40 -1.94 -15.49 -3.08
CA ASN A 40 -2.27 -16.90 -3.17
C ASN A 40 -1.31 -17.58 -4.17
N LEU A 41 -0.26 -18.19 -3.67
CA LEU A 41 0.79 -18.83 -4.45
C LEU A 41 0.53 -20.33 -4.65
N SER A 42 -0.52 -20.88 -4.03
CA SER A 42 -0.84 -22.29 -4.11
C SER A 42 -1.52 -22.67 -5.44
N ARG A 43 -1.21 -23.86 -5.96
CA ARG A 43 -1.87 -24.46 -7.13
C ARG A 43 -1.69 -23.71 -8.47
N VAL A 44 -0.74 -22.78 -8.57
CA VAL A 44 -0.43 -22.06 -9.83
C VAL A 44 0.85 -22.58 -10.50
N GLY A 45 1.47 -23.62 -9.95
CA GLY A 45 2.61 -24.32 -10.59
C GLY A 45 3.94 -23.59 -10.54
N LEU A 46 4.12 -22.60 -9.64
CA LEU A 46 5.35 -21.82 -9.51
C LEU A 46 6.56 -22.70 -9.13
N ASP A 47 6.31 -23.74 -8.36
CA ASP A 47 7.29 -24.76 -7.96
C ASP A 47 7.90 -25.50 -9.16
N LYS A 48 7.12 -25.75 -10.21
CA LYS A 48 7.58 -26.41 -11.44
C LYS A 48 8.50 -25.54 -12.28
N LEU A 49 8.44 -24.24 -12.11
CA LEU A 49 9.23 -23.25 -12.84
C LEU A 49 10.41 -22.73 -12.03
N ASN A 50 10.59 -23.19 -10.80
CA ASN A 50 11.62 -22.71 -9.87
C ASN A 50 11.62 -21.18 -9.73
N ILE A 51 10.43 -20.56 -9.68
CA ILE A 51 10.30 -19.13 -9.55
C ILE A 51 10.65 -18.72 -8.11
N GLU A 52 11.53 -17.72 -7.98
CA GLU A 52 11.90 -17.16 -6.69
C GLU A 52 10.72 -16.43 -6.04
N LEU A 53 10.55 -16.68 -4.74
CA LEU A 53 9.55 -16.03 -3.91
C LEU A 53 10.23 -15.15 -2.87
N HIS A 54 9.58 -14.08 -2.49
CA HIS A 54 9.91 -13.33 -1.29
C HIS A 54 8.81 -13.50 -0.23
N ARG A 55 8.94 -12.85 0.93
CA ARG A 55 8.03 -13.03 2.07
C ARG A 55 6.54 -12.87 1.71
N ASN A 56 6.22 -11.98 0.77
CA ASN A 56 4.84 -11.57 0.49
C ASN A 56 4.30 -12.09 -0.85
N GLY A 57 5.15 -12.57 -1.78
CA GLY A 57 4.71 -12.97 -3.11
C GLY A 57 5.83 -13.43 -4.04
N VAL A 58 5.59 -13.37 -5.33
CA VAL A 58 6.55 -13.66 -6.39
C VAL A 58 7.55 -12.51 -6.49
N LYS A 59 8.85 -12.84 -6.47
CA LYS A 59 9.91 -11.86 -6.67
C LYS A 59 10.01 -11.48 -8.15
N VAL A 60 9.99 -10.19 -8.42
CA VAL A 60 10.16 -9.62 -9.77
C VAL A 60 11.18 -8.48 -9.74
N ASP A 61 11.75 -8.16 -10.90
CA ASP A 61 12.58 -6.99 -11.12
C ASP A 61 11.73 -5.73 -11.44
N GLU A 62 12.40 -4.64 -11.82
CA GLU A 62 11.73 -3.37 -12.18
C GLU A 62 10.89 -3.45 -13.47
N HIS A 63 11.02 -4.52 -14.24
CA HIS A 63 10.23 -4.81 -15.45
C HIS A 63 9.15 -5.87 -15.23
N LEU A 64 8.92 -6.28 -13.96
CA LEU A 64 7.99 -7.34 -13.56
C LEU A 64 8.39 -8.73 -14.05
N LEU A 65 9.64 -8.93 -14.53
CA LEU A 65 10.17 -10.22 -14.91
C LEU A 65 10.53 -11.02 -13.65
N THR A 66 10.14 -12.28 -13.61
CA THR A 66 10.48 -13.22 -12.52
C THR A 66 11.91 -13.77 -12.72
N SER A 67 12.36 -14.63 -11.81
CA SER A 67 13.60 -15.41 -11.99
C SER A 67 13.58 -16.34 -13.22
N HIS A 68 12.40 -16.63 -13.78
CA HIS A 68 12.26 -17.39 -15.01
C HIS A 68 12.18 -16.47 -16.23
N PRO A 69 13.04 -16.63 -17.27
CA PRO A 69 13.29 -15.64 -18.33
C PRO A 69 12.10 -15.35 -19.27
N ARG A 70 10.98 -16.04 -19.14
CA ARG A 70 9.78 -15.84 -19.97
C ARG A 70 8.50 -15.77 -19.16
N VAL A 71 8.62 -15.50 -17.85
CA VAL A 71 7.48 -15.42 -16.95
C VAL A 71 7.51 -14.07 -16.22
N TYR A 72 6.44 -13.34 -16.34
CA TYR A 72 6.19 -12.08 -15.66
C TYR A 72 5.13 -12.28 -14.58
N ALA A 73 5.14 -11.48 -13.54
CA ALA A 73 4.11 -11.48 -12.52
C ALA A 73 3.67 -10.05 -12.22
N CYS A 74 2.35 -9.83 -12.22
CA CYS A 74 1.72 -8.53 -11.99
C CYS A 74 0.56 -8.66 -11.01
N GLY A 75 0.26 -7.60 -10.26
CA GLY A 75 -0.84 -7.53 -9.32
C GLY A 75 -0.56 -8.19 -7.98
N ASP A 76 -1.59 -8.57 -7.28
CA ASP A 76 -1.54 -9.08 -5.91
C ASP A 76 -0.56 -10.25 -5.69
N ILE A 77 -0.28 -11.00 -6.75
CA ILE A 77 0.65 -12.14 -6.70
C ILE A 77 2.10 -11.70 -6.42
N THR A 78 2.48 -10.48 -6.80
CA THR A 78 3.80 -9.93 -6.49
C THR A 78 3.95 -9.56 -5.03
N GLY A 79 2.84 -9.22 -4.35
CA GLY A 79 2.83 -8.82 -2.94
C GLY A 79 3.46 -7.46 -2.64
N TYR A 80 3.84 -6.67 -3.66
CA TYR A 80 4.37 -5.30 -3.48
C TYR A 80 3.24 -4.29 -3.25
N SER A 81 2.16 -4.38 -4.02
CA SER A 81 0.98 -3.53 -3.87
C SER A 81 -0.27 -4.34 -4.17
N LEU A 82 -1.29 -4.21 -3.30
CA LEU A 82 -2.56 -4.93 -3.42
C LEU A 82 -3.66 -4.00 -3.94
N LEU A 83 -3.33 -3.21 -4.98
CA LEU A 83 -4.20 -2.18 -5.54
C LEU A 83 -4.42 -2.43 -7.05
N ALA A 84 -5.67 -2.32 -7.49
CA ALA A 84 -6.04 -2.60 -8.88
C ALA A 84 -5.30 -1.72 -9.90
N HIS A 85 -5.16 -0.42 -9.62
CA HIS A 85 -4.45 0.51 -10.50
C HIS A 85 -2.94 0.24 -10.54
N THR A 86 -2.35 -0.28 -9.46
CA THR A 86 -0.97 -0.76 -9.47
C THR A 86 -0.82 -1.97 -10.38
N ALA A 87 -1.73 -2.95 -10.28
CA ALA A 87 -1.71 -4.13 -11.13
C ALA A 87 -1.81 -3.79 -12.62
N ILE A 88 -2.62 -2.78 -12.98
CA ILE A 88 -2.71 -2.26 -14.35
C ILE A 88 -1.37 -1.70 -14.80
N ARG A 89 -0.75 -0.84 -14.00
CA ARG A 89 0.56 -0.24 -14.32
C ARG A 89 1.67 -1.28 -14.41
N GLU A 90 1.69 -2.25 -13.51
CA GLU A 90 2.61 -3.38 -13.56
C GLU A 90 2.46 -4.17 -14.87
N ALA A 91 1.23 -4.45 -15.31
CA ALA A 91 0.97 -5.13 -16.56
C ALA A 91 1.44 -4.32 -17.78
N GLU A 92 1.26 -3.01 -17.79
CA GLU A 92 1.77 -2.12 -18.85
C GLU A 92 3.30 -2.20 -18.93
N VAL A 93 4.01 -2.11 -17.80
CA VAL A 93 5.47 -2.22 -17.74
C VAL A 93 5.94 -3.57 -18.27
N ALA A 94 5.30 -4.65 -17.85
CA ALA A 94 5.63 -6.00 -18.31
C ALA A 94 5.47 -6.14 -19.84
N ILE A 95 4.36 -5.64 -20.38
CA ILE A 95 4.11 -5.68 -21.84
C ILE A 95 5.10 -4.79 -22.61
N ASN A 96 5.39 -3.59 -22.10
CA ASN A 96 6.39 -2.70 -22.70
C ASN A 96 7.77 -3.38 -22.78
N HIS A 97 8.18 -4.04 -21.70
CA HIS A 97 9.43 -4.80 -21.70
C HIS A 97 9.43 -5.96 -22.71
N ILE A 98 8.32 -6.70 -22.83
CA ILE A 98 8.18 -7.77 -23.83
C ILE A 98 8.32 -7.22 -25.27
N LEU A 99 7.81 -6.01 -25.50
CA LEU A 99 7.86 -5.33 -26.82
C LEU A 99 9.18 -4.59 -27.07
N GLY A 100 10.12 -4.59 -26.12
CA GLY A 100 11.40 -3.87 -26.23
C GLY A 100 11.26 -2.35 -26.05
N VAL A 101 10.16 -1.88 -25.46
CA VAL A 101 9.95 -0.48 -25.07
C VAL A 101 10.54 -0.28 -23.69
N GLU A 102 11.37 0.75 -23.53
CA GLU A 102 11.94 1.07 -22.22
C GLU A 102 10.86 1.62 -21.27
N ASP A 103 10.60 0.90 -20.22
CA ASP A 103 9.67 1.27 -19.17
C ASP A 103 10.02 0.54 -17.86
N ARG A 104 9.73 1.15 -16.70
CA ARG A 104 10.05 0.59 -15.39
C ARG A 104 8.96 0.89 -14.38
N MET A 105 8.76 -0.04 -13.45
CA MET A 105 7.85 0.17 -12.33
C MET A 105 8.47 1.09 -11.28
N ASN A 106 7.73 2.12 -10.91
CA ASN A 106 8.07 3.01 -9.80
C ASN A 106 6.95 3.02 -8.76
N TYR A 107 7.14 2.30 -7.68
CA TYR A 107 6.16 2.21 -6.59
C TYR A 107 6.05 3.48 -5.75
N ASP A 108 7.03 4.37 -5.76
CA ASP A 108 6.96 5.67 -5.06
C ASP A 108 5.89 6.61 -5.67
N CYS A 109 5.46 6.33 -6.90
CA CYS A 109 4.43 7.12 -7.60
C CYS A 109 3.05 6.46 -7.57
N VAL A 110 2.86 5.40 -6.80
CA VAL A 110 1.56 4.72 -6.69
C VAL A 110 0.70 5.39 -5.62
N PRO A 111 -0.46 5.97 -5.99
CA PRO A 111 -1.35 6.56 -5.01
C PRO A 111 -2.09 5.50 -4.19
N GLY A 112 -2.25 5.76 -2.90
CA GLY A 112 -3.09 4.98 -2.00
C GLY A 112 -4.31 5.79 -1.56
N VAL A 113 -5.45 5.13 -1.43
CA VAL A 113 -6.70 5.75 -0.96
C VAL A 113 -7.38 4.85 0.07
N VAL A 114 -7.83 5.44 1.16
CA VAL A 114 -8.70 4.79 2.14
C VAL A 114 -10.07 5.48 2.06
N TYR A 115 -11.08 4.76 1.61
CA TYR A 115 -12.45 5.24 1.39
C TYR A 115 -13.26 5.22 2.70
N THR A 116 -12.72 5.84 3.71
CA THR A 116 -13.40 6.09 4.99
C THR A 116 -14.17 7.41 4.96
N ASN A 117 -14.86 7.76 6.04
CA ASN A 117 -15.42 9.09 6.22
C ASN A 117 -14.73 9.78 7.41
N PRO A 118 -13.85 10.78 7.18
CA PRO A 118 -13.42 11.31 5.88
C PRO A 118 -12.49 10.34 5.11
N GLU A 119 -12.41 10.53 3.78
CA GLU A 119 -11.45 9.84 2.92
C GLU A 119 -10.02 10.33 3.17
N VAL A 120 -9.06 9.44 3.01
CA VAL A 120 -7.62 9.76 3.11
C VAL A 120 -6.90 9.21 1.88
N ALA A 121 -6.15 10.07 1.21
CA ALA A 121 -5.36 9.68 0.06
C ALA A 121 -3.93 10.22 0.16
N GLY A 122 -3.00 9.54 -0.49
CA GLY A 122 -1.62 10.01 -0.55
C GLY A 122 -0.79 9.29 -1.60
N VAL A 123 0.27 9.95 -2.02
CA VAL A 123 1.29 9.41 -2.92
C VAL A 123 2.65 10.00 -2.58
N GLY A 124 3.70 9.20 -2.75
CA GLY A 124 5.09 9.63 -2.51
C GLY A 124 5.46 9.67 -1.03
N LYS A 125 6.48 10.45 -0.71
CA LYS A 125 7.09 10.51 0.62
C LYS A 125 6.23 11.26 1.63
N THR A 126 6.17 10.74 2.85
CA THR A 126 5.55 11.41 4.00
C THR A 126 6.56 12.29 4.74
N GLU A 127 6.09 13.27 5.51
CA GLU A 127 6.95 14.07 6.38
C GLU A 127 7.72 13.20 7.40
N GLU A 128 7.04 12.16 7.92
CA GLU A 128 7.67 11.23 8.88
C GLU A 128 8.85 10.45 8.28
N GLU A 129 8.73 10.00 7.03
CA GLU A 129 9.81 9.32 6.31
C GLU A 129 10.98 10.27 6.06
N LEU A 130 10.70 11.51 5.66
CA LEU A 130 11.72 12.51 5.38
C LEU A 130 12.47 12.93 6.65
N ILE A 131 11.77 13.11 7.76
CA ILE A 131 12.38 13.38 9.07
C ILE A 131 13.31 12.23 9.47
N LYS A 132 12.86 10.97 9.33
CA LYS A 132 13.66 9.79 9.66
C LYS A 132 14.90 9.65 8.78
N SER A 133 14.80 10.04 7.51
CA SER A 133 15.94 9.98 6.57
C SER A 133 16.86 11.20 6.63
N GLY A 134 16.50 12.23 7.40
CA GLY A 134 17.28 13.48 7.52
C GLY A 134 17.31 14.31 6.24
N LEU A 135 16.36 14.11 5.33
CA LEU A 135 16.26 14.86 4.09
C LEU A 135 15.55 16.18 4.32
N SER A 136 16.07 17.26 3.72
CA SER A 136 15.42 18.56 3.72
C SER A 136 14.22 18.56 2.78
N TYR A 137 13.15 19.22 3.19
CA TYR A 137 11.94 19.34 2.39
C TYR A 137 11.16 20.62 2.71
N ARG A 138 10.24 20.98 1.83
CA ARG A 138 9.27 22.06 2.02
C ARG A 138 7.85 21.50 1.98
N VAL A 139 6.98 22.05 2.80
CA VAL A 139 5.57 21.66 2.85
C VAL A 139 4.68 22.84 2.51
N SER A 140 3.76 22.62 1.57
CA SER A 140 2.67 23.56 1.25
C SER A 140 1.34 22.89 1.61
N LYS A 141 0.49 23.61 2.32
CA LYS A 141 -0.83 23.12 2.75
C LYS A 141 -1.91 24.06 2.22
N LEU A 142 -2.95 23.47 1.61
CA LEU A 142 -4.11 24.18 1.10
C LEU A 142 -5.40 23.54 1.63
N PRO A 143 -6.34 24.34 2.14
CA PRO A 143 -7.67 23.84 2.47
C PRO A 143 -8.39 23.34 1.21
N MET A 144 -9.08 22.21 1.31
CA MET A 144 -9.89 21.66 0.21
C MET A 144 -11.09 22.54 -0.15
N ALA A 145 -11.42 23.55 0.66
CA ALA A 145 -12.39 24.57 0.33
C ALA A 145 -12.07 25.35 -0.97
N TYR A 146 -10.83 25.29 -1.47
CA TYR A 146 -10.45 25.81 -2.79
C TYR A 146 -10.74 24.86 -3.95
N SER A 147 -11.13 23.62 -3.66
CA SER A 147 -11.53 22.64 -4.67
C SER A 147 -13.03 22.70 -4.91
N GLY A 148 -13.46 23.13 -6.10
CA GLY A 148 -14.88 23.19 -6.46
C GLY A 148 -15.60 21.85 -6.32
N ARG A 149 -14.94 20.75 -6.67
CA ARG A 149 -15.48 19.40 -6.49
C ARG A 149 -15.69 19.08 -5.00
N PHE A 150 -14.69 19.34 -4.17
CA PHE A 150 -14.81 19.09 -2.73
C PHE A 150 -15.96 19.86 -2.10
N VAL A 151 -16.10 21.14 -2.44
CA VAL A 151 -17.19 21.99 -1.92
C VAL A 151 -18.57 21.52 -2.41
N ALA A 152 -18.65 21.05 -3.65
CA ALA A 152 -19.90 20.53 -4.19
C ALA A 152 -20.37 19.22 -3.50
N GLU A 153 -19.42 18.40 -3.06
CA GLU A 153 -19.70 17.12 -2.39
C GLU A 153 -19.77 17.27 -0.85
N ASN A 154 -19.20 18.33 -0.27
CA ASN A 154 -19.05 18.53 1.18
C ASN A 154 -19.30 19.98 1.59
N GLU A 155 -20.57 20.35 1.78
CA GLU A 155 -21.00 21.73 2.09
C GLU A 155 -20.29 22.36 3.30
N GLN A 156 -19.91 21.58 4.31
CA GLN A 156 -19.28 22.04 5.55
C GLN A 156 -17.98 21.27 5.86
N GLY A 157 -17.42 20.58 4.87
CA GLY A 157 -16.26 19.72 5.09
C GLY A 157 -14.96 20.52 5.26
N ASN A 158 -14.13 20.04 6.19
CA ASN A 158 -12.75 20.50 6.36
C ASN A 158 -11.82 19.44 5.78
N GLY A 159 -11.32 19.69 4.57
CA GLY A 159 -10.30 18.86 3.94
C GLY A 159 -8.99 19.62 3.81
N LEU A 160 -7.91 18.89 3.70
CA LEU A 160 -6.56 19.41 3.56
C LEU A 160 -5.86 18.72 2.40
N CYS A 161 -5.23 19.48 1.52
CA CYS A 161 -4.25 19.00 0.56
C CYS A 161 -2.86 19.44 1.02
N LYS A 162 -1.92 18.52 1.10
CA LYS A 162 -0.55 18.75 1.49
C LYS A 162 0.40 18.33 0.37
N LEU A 163 1.23 19.23 -0.11
CA LEU A 163 2.30 18.99 -1.07
C LEU A 163 3.65 19.04 -0.36
N ILE A 164 4.51 18.09 -0.68
CA ILE A 164 5.87 18.01 -0.18
C ILE A 164 6.84 18.12 -1.36
N GLN A 165 7.81 19.03 -1.24
CA GLN A 165 8.82 19.29 -2.24
C GLN A 165 10.21 19.09 -1.65
N ASP A 166 11.17 18.64 -2.47
CA ASP A 166 12.58 18.65 -2.12
C ASP A 166 13.19 20.06 -2.22
N GLU A 167 14.49 20.19 -2.00
CA GLU A 167 15.23 21.46 -2.08
C GLU A 167 15.25 22.06 -3.49
N GLU A 168 15.13 21.23 -4.52
CA GLU A 168 15.11 21.61 -5.93
C GLU A 168 13.71 22.05 -6.39
N GLY A 169 12.70 21.90 -5.52
CA GLY A 169 11.31 22.22 -5.81
C GLY A 169 10.52 21.12 -6.53
N LYS A 170 11.09 19.92 -6.66
CA LYS A 170 10.39 18.75 -7.19
C LYS A 170 9.38 18.23 -6.18
N ILE A 171 8.16 17.96 -6.63
CA ILE A 171 7.13 17.34 -5.80
C ILE A 171 7.52 15.89 -5.54
N ILE A 172 7.66 15.52 -4.27
CA ILE A 172 8.05 14.19 -3.79
C ILE A 172 6.97 13.52 -2.93
N GLY A 173 5.92 14.25 -2.59
CA GLY A 173 4.75 13.72 -1.87
C GLY A 173 3.53 14.60 -1.99
N CYS A 174 2.33 13.97 -1.94
CA CYS A 174 1.03 14.64 -1.91
C CYS A 174 0.08 13.85 -1.02
N HIS A 175 -0.58 14.53 -0.09
CA HIS A 175 -1.48 13.90 0.88
C HIS A 175 -2.70 14.74 1.15
#